data_6ff393cb20c116f021694e3256da67a1
#
_entry.id   6ff393cb20c116f021694e3256da67a1
#
_cell.length_a   1.000
_cell.length_b   1.000
_cell.length_c   1.000
_cell.angle_alpha   90.00
_cell.angle_beta   90.00
_cell.angle_gamma   90.00
#
_symmetry.space_group_name_H-M   'P 1'
#
loop_
_entity.id
_entity.type
_entity.pdbx_description
1 polymer ?
#
loop_
_entity_poly.entity_id
_entity_poly.type
_entity_poly.pdbx_seq_one_letter_code
_entity_poly.pdbx_strand_id
1 'polypeptide(L)'
;MNTIEVCPGTLSPGFNKYSPTCIKRLFDGINVSHIIDFCYDDENNTFVDSVNHISISGVQEKMSAVIIDKKIQMTPPGSHGRYIIKPTPNYKHLRHRDQIPANEHLTMQIARQVFKINTAENGIIFFSDGKPAYITKRFDYDKSGNKIAQEDFASISGKTNKNHGDNYKYSGSYEDAAMIIRNNVMAWQVEISKFFSIVVFNYLFANGDAHLKNFSLQQSAYGDYILTPA
;
A
#
# COMPACT_ATOMS: atom_id res chain seq x y z
N MET A 1 -1.59 10.31 -25.55
CA MET A 1 -1.06 10.05 -24.20
C MET A 1 -0.49 11.34 -23.66
N ASN A 2 -0.87 11.75 -22.45
CA ASN A 2 -0.25 12.91 -21.80
C ASN A 2 1.22 12.61 -21.54
N THR A 3 2.09 13.54 -21.91
CA THR A 3 3.53 13.41 -21.70
C THR A 3 3.81 13.54 -20.21
N ILE A 4 4.46 12.53 -19.61
CA ILE A 4 4.88 12.59 -18.22
C ILE A 4 6.19 13.40 -18.16
N GLU A 5 6.27 14.34 -17.23
CA GLU A 5 7.44 15.22 -17.03
C GLU A 5 8.17 14.95 -15.71
N VAL A 6 7.59 14.09 -14.88
CA VAL A 6 8.13 13.69 -13.59
C VAL A 6 8.13 12.16 -13.44
N CYS A 7 9.04 11.64 -12.66
CA CYS A 7 9.07 10.20 -12.34
C CYS A 7 7.78 9.76 -11.65
N PRO A 8 7.03 8.77 -12.19
CA PRO A 8 5.76 8.33 -11.61
C PRO A 8 5.88 7.69 -10.21
N GLY A 9 7.09 7.42 -9.73
CA GLY A 9 7.29 6.84 -8.39
C GLY A 9 7.95 7.76 -7.39
N THR A 10 8.85 8.66 -7.81
CA THR A 10 9.58 9.56 -6.89
C THR A 10 9.17 11.02 -7.03
N LEU A 11 8.35 11.37 -8.01
CA LEU A 11 7.99 12.73 -8.40
C LEU A 11 9.20 13.61 -8.78
N SER A 12 10.37 13.02 -8.99
CA SER A 12 11.56 13.75 -9.44
C SER A 12 11.34 14.32 -10.84
N PRO A 13 11.66 15.60 -11.10
CA PRO A 13 11.50 16.22 -12.40
C PRO A 13 12.49 15.69 -13.44
N GLY A 14 12.19 15.88 -14.74
CA GLY A 14 13.06 15.51 -15.84
C GLY A 14 13.01 14.02 -16.23
N PHE A 15 12.00 13.29 -15.79
CA PHE A 15 11.79 11.89 -16.16
C PHE A 15 10.42 11.71 -16.83
N ASN A 16 10.41 11.05 -17.98
CA ASN A 16 9.20 10.62 -18.68
C ASN A 16 8.86 9.12 -18.43
N LYS A 17 9.52 8.50 -17.44
CA LYS A 17 9.39 7.12 -17.00
C LYS A 17 9.90 7.00 -15.56
N TYR A 18 9.89 5.80 -15.00
CA TYR A 18 10.50 5.59 -13.68
C TYR A 18 11.99 5.95 -13.67
N SER A 19 12.40 6.75 -12.68
CA SER A 19 13.81 7.09 -12.43
C SER A 19 14.60 5.87 -11.95
N PRO A 20 15.95 5.85 -12.08
CA PRO A 20 16.77 4.77 -11.55
C PRO A 20 16.54 4.50 -10.05
N THR A 21 16.33 5.54 -9.26
CA THR A 21 16.00 5.44 -7.84
C THR A 21 14.66 4.74 -7.62
N CYS A 22 13.63 5.09 -8.40
CA CYS A 22 12.33 4.42 -8.35
C CYS A 22 12.46 2.94 -8.74
N ILE A 23 13.14 2.65 -9.84
CA ILE A 23 13.36 1.26 -10.30
C ILE A 23 14.05 0.43 -9.23
N LYS A 24 15.10 0.97 -8.59
CA LYS A 24 15.82 0.26 -7.52
C LYS A 24 14.93 -0.03 -6.32
N ARG A 25 14.08 0.91 -5.91
CA ARG A 25 13.29 0.83 -4.67
C ARG A 25 12.00 0.05 -4.88
N LEU A 26 11.20 0.44 -5.86
CA LEU A 26 9.87 -0.14 -6.10
C LEU A 26 9.98 -1.50 -6.80
N PHE A 27 10.91 -1.66 -7.75
CA PHE A 27 10.99 -2.82 -8.63
C PHE A 27 12.28 -3.65 -8.46
N ASP A 28 13.01 -3.50 -7.36
CA ASP A 28 14.25 -4.25 -7.05
C ASP A 28 15.31 -4.18 -8.16
N GLY A 29 15.36 -3.06 -8.89
CA GLY A 29 16.29 -2.85 -10.00
C GLY A 29 15.81 -3.39 -11.35
N ILE A 30 14.64 -4.02 -11.42
CA ILE A 30 14.06 -4.51 -12.66
C ILE A 30 13.47 -3.33 -13.44
N ASN A 31 13.97 -3.08 -14.66
CA ASN A 31 13.45 -2.01 -15.51
C ASN A 31 12.10 -2.40 -16.11
N VAL A 32 11.02 -1.90 -15.54
CA VAL A 32 9.65 -2.11 -15.98
C VAL A 32 9.06 -0.84 -16.59
N SER A 33 8.08 -1.01 -17.47
CA SER A 33 7.28 0.11 -18.01
C SER A 33 6.37 0.69 -16.94
N HIS A 34 6.11 2.00 -17.01
CA HIS A 34 5.04 2.64 -16.25
C HIS A 34 3.66 2.49 -16.92
N ILE A 35 3.61 1.76 -18.05
CA ILE A 35 2.37 1.40 -18.76
C ILE A 35 2.26 -0.12 -18.74
N ILE A 36 1.09 -0.63 -18.34
CA ILE A 36 0.73 -2.04 -18.37
C ILE A 36 0.05 -2.37 -19.70
N ASP A 37 0.27 -3.59 -20.21
CA ASP A 37 -0.16 -4.00 -21.55
C ASP A 37 -1.67 -4.37 -21.64
N PHE A 38 -2.47 -4.08 -20.59
CA PHE A 38 -3.90 -4.37 -20.58
C PHE A 38 -4.72 -3.16 -20.11
N CYS A 39 -6.01 -3.15 -20.46
CA CYS A 39 -6.98 -2.17 -19.99
C CYS A 39 -7.66 -2.67 -18.72
N TYR A 40 -8.06 -1.73 -17.88
CA TYR A 40 -9.00 -1.98 -16.81
C TYR A 40 -10.40 -1.56 -17.29
N ASP A 41 -11.28 -2.54 -17.53
CA ASP A 41 -12.65 -2.30 -17.96
C ASP A 41 -13.57 -2.27 -16.73
N ASP A 42 -13.99 -1.07 -16.37
CA ASP A 42 -14.91 -0.82 -15.25
C ASP A 42 -16.28 -1.47 -15.44
N GLU A 43 -16.69 -1.72 -16.69
CA GLU A 43 -18.08 -2.14 -16.99
C GLU A 43 -18.27 -3.66 -17.02
N ASN A 44 -17.23 -4.41 -17.34
CA ASN A 44 -17.35 -5.86 -17.60
C ASN A 44 -16.81 -6.76 -16.48
N ASN A 45 -16.23 -6.22 -15.40
CA ASN A 45 -15.72 -7.03 -14.27
C ASN A 45 -14.88 -8.26 -14.69
N THR A 46 -14.25 -8.21 -15.86
CA THR A 46 -13.52 -9.35 -16.47
C THR A 46 -12.32 -9.78 -15.64
N PHE A 47 -11.98 -9.02 -14.60
CA PHE A 47 -10.90 -9.34 -13.65
C PHE A 47 -11.39 -9.86 -12.29
N VAL A 48 -12.69 -10.13 -12.14
CA VAL A 48 -13.30 -10.61 -10.88
C VAL A 48 -12.63 -11.91 -10.40
N ASP A 49 -12.23 -12.79 -11.30
CA ASP A 49 -11.59 -14.05 -10.93
C ASP A 49 -10.18 -13.87 -10.32
N SER A 50 -9.48 -12.81 -10.69
CA SER A 50 -8.16 -12.49 -10.09
C SER A 50 -8.28 -11.72 -8.77
N VAL A 51 -9.38 -11.00 -8.58
CA VAL A 51 -9.67 -10.20 -7.37
C VAL A 51 -10.14 -11.10 -6.22
N ASN A 52 -10.81 -12.22 -6.50
CA ASN A 52 -11.34 -13.15 -5.50
C ASN A 52 -10.28 -13.86 -4.66
N HIS A 53 -8.99 -13.78 -5.02
CA HIS A 53 -7.90 -14.37 -4.23
C HIS A 53 -7.26 -13.40 -3.22
N ILE A 54 -7.64 -12.12 -3.23
CA ILE A 54 -7.25 -11.19 -2.17
C ILE A 54 -8.51 -10.76 -1.43
N SER A 55 -8.88 -11.51 -0.40
CA SER A 55 -9.87 -11.07 0.58
C SER A 55 -9.31 -9.89 1.36
N ILE A 56 -9.31 -8.72 0.75
CA ILE A 56 -9.00 -7.47 1.45
C ILE A 56 -10.34 -6.77 1.62
N SER A 57 -10.85 -6.77 2.84
CA SER A 57 -12.00 -5.97 3.24
C SER A 57 -11.71 -4.50 2.92
N GLY A 58 -12.34 -3.95 1.93
CA GLY A 58 -12.16 -2.54 1.57
C GLY A 58 -13.04 -2.18 0.39
N VAL A 59 -13.53 -0.96 0.41
CA VAL A 59 -14.44 -0.36 -0.57
C VAL A 59 -13.77 -0.16 -1.95
N GLN A 60 -12.44 -0.22 -2.03
CA GLN A 60 -11.68 -0.02 -3.27
C GLN A 60 -11.16 -1.34 -3.84
N GLU A 61 -11.37 -1.55 -5.13
CA GLU A 61 -10.82 -2.69 -5.86
C GLU A 61 -9.29 -2.71 -5.81
N LYS A 62 -8.74 -3.91 -5.66
CA LYS A 62 -7.30 -4.14 -5.54
C LYS A 62 -6.93 -5.36 -6.38
N MET A 63 -5.88 -5.24 -7.16
CA MET A 63 -5.37 -6.30 -8.00
C MET A 63 -3.99 -6.72 -7.51
N SER A 64 -3.77 -8.04 -7.44
CA SER A 64 -2.46 -8.60 -7.16
C SER A 64 -1.63 -8.69 -8.42
N ALA A 65 -0.37 -8.26 -8.37
CA ALA A 65 0.52 -8.25 -9.53
C ALA A 65 1.92 -8.77 -9.21
N VAL A 66 2.59 -9.27 -10.26
CA VAL A 66 3.97 -9.76 -10.26
C VAL A 66 4.72 -9.17 -11.44
N ILE A 67 6.06 -9.27 -11.42
CA ILE A 67 6.89 -8.97 -12.59
C ILE A 67 7.28 -10.28 -13.24
N ILE A 68 6.90 -10.47 -14.51
CA ILE A 68 7.31 -11.57 -15.38
C ILE A 68 7.89 -10.96 -16.65
N ASP A 69 9.07 -11.39 -17.05
CA ASP A 69 9.75 -10.89 -18.26
C ASP A 69 9.84 -9.36 -18.35
N LYS A 70 10.17 -8.72 -17.21
CA LYS A 70 10.24 -7.25 -17.05
C LYS A 70 8.93 -6.50 -17.29
N LYS A 71 7.79 -7.20 -17.26
CA LYS A 71 6.45 -6.63 -17.38
C LYS A 71 5.64 -6.86 -16.11
N ILE A 72 4.85 -5.86 -15.72
CA ILE A 72 3.84 -6.03 -14.66
C ILE A 72 2.69 -6.83 -15.24
N GLN A 73 2.38 -7.93 -14.59
CA GLN A 73 1.29 -8.83 -14.96
C GLN A 73 0.45 -9.16 -13.73
N MET A 74 -0.80 -9.56 -13.97
CA MET A 74 -1.67 -10.05 -12.90
C MET A 74 -1.09 -11.33 -12.32
N THR A 75 -1.22 -11.48 -11.00
CA THR A 75 -0.75 -12.69 -10.31
C THR A 75 -1.50 -13.90 -10.81
N PRO A 76 -0.82 -14.96 -11.29
CA PRO A 76 -1.48 -16.19 -11.68
C PRO A 76 -2.25 -16.82 -10.50
N PRO A 77 -3.38 -17.53 -10.75
CA PRO A 77 -4.10 -18.25 -9.71
C PRO A 77 -3.18 -19.18 -8.91
N GLY A 78 -3.35 -19.20 -7.60
CA GLY A 78 -2.52 -20.02 -6.69
C GLY A 78 -1.13 -19.47 -6.38
N SER A 79 -0.76 -18.31 -6.96
CA SER A 79 0.50 -17.62 -6.70
C SER A 79 0.30 -16.43 -5.76
N HIS A 80 1.41 -15.87 -5.25
CA HIS A 80 1.40 -14.69 -4.39
C HIS A 80 2.00 -13.49 -5.13
N GLY A 81 1.22 -12.41 -5.27
CA GLY A 81 1.70 -11.16 -5.88
C GLY A 81 2.65 -10.40 -4.96
N ARG A 82 3.61 -9.74 -5.57
CA ARG A 82 4.57 -8.86 -4.90
C ARG A 82 4.11 -7.40 -4.90
N TYR A 83 3.11 -7.09 -5.71
CA TYR A 83 2.57 -5.74 -5.89
C TYR A 83 1.05 -5.77 -5.70
N ILE A 84 0.53 -4.64 -5.24
CA ILE A 84 -0.90 -4.35 -5.21
C ILE A 84 -1.12 -3.16 -6.13
N ILE A 85 -2.05 -3.30 -7.07
CA ILE A 85 -2.48 -2.21 -7.95
C ILE A 85 -3.90 -1.81 -7.53
N LYS A 86 -4.11 -0.52 -7.31
CA LYS A 86 -5.41 0.06 -6.99
C LYS A 86 -5.82 0.98 -8.14
N PRO A 87 -6.76 0.56 -8.97
CA PRO A 87 -7.30 1.40 -10.06
C PRO A 87 -8.12 2.56 -9.50
N THR A 88 -8.51 3.46 -10.37
CA THR A 88 -9.54 4.45 -10.06
C THR A 88 -10.82 3.72 -9.65
N PRO A 89 -11.41 4.04 -8.48
CA PRO A 89 -12.62 3.37 -8.00
C PRO A 89 -13.81 3.54 -8.94
N ASN A 90 -14.62 2.51 -9.09
CA ASN A 90 -15.80 2.54 -9.96
C ASN A 90 -17.06 3.17 -9.32
N TYR A 91 -16.91 3.90 -8.21
CA TYR A 91 -18.03 4.56 -7.54
C TYR A 91 -18.38 5.88 -8.22
N LYS A 92 -19.36 5.88 -9.14
CA LYS A 92 -19.76 7.04 -9.96
C LYS A 92 -20.19 8.27 -9.13
N HIS A 93 -20.61 8.07 -7.89
CA HIS A 93 -21.02 9.15 -6.97
C HIS A 93 -19.84 9.82 -6.23
N LEU A 94 -18.64 9.25 -6.27
CA LEU A 94 -17.46 9.88 -5.67
C LEU A 94 -16.98 11.04 -6.55
N ARG A 95 -16.92 12.24 -5.96
CA ARG A 95 -16.30 13.40 -6.61
C ARG A 95 -14.80 13.17 -6.76
N HIS A 96 -14.24 13.60 -7.90
CA HIS A 96 -12.79 13.52 -8.19
C HIS A 96 -12.19 12.12 -8.02
N ARG A 97 -12.96 11.07 -8.29
CA ARG A 97 -12.51 9.66 -8.19
C ARG A 97 -11.29 9.38 -9.05
N ASP A 98 -11.16 10.05 -10.18
CA ASP A 98 -10.04 10.00 -11.11
C ASP A 98 -8.70 10.46 -10.49
N GLN A 99 -8.77 11.28 -9.43
CA GLN A 99 -7.62 11.78 -8.71
C GLN A 99 -7.19 10.88 -7.53
N ILE A 100 -7.99 9.89 -7.15
CA ILE A 100 -7.71 9.06 -5.96
C ILE A 100 -6.35 8.36 -6.05
N PRO A 101 -5.94 7.70 -7.16
CA PRO A 101 -4.61 7.10 -7.25
C PRO A 101 -3.49 8.14 -7.11
N ALA A 102 -3.64 9.30 -7.72
CA ALA A 102 -2.65 10.38 -7.65
C ALA A 102 -2.57 10.98 -6.25
N ASN A 103 -3.71 11.18 -5.59
CA ASN A 103 -3.77 11.69 -4.21
C ASN A 103 -3.13 10.72 -3.22
N GLU A 104 -3.40 9.42 -3.32
CA GLU A 104 -2.77 8.39 -2.49
C GLU A 104 -1.25 8.42 -2.69
N HIS A 105 -0.78 8.41 -3.93
CA HIS A 105 0.64 8.46 -4.23
C HIS A 105 1.30 9.74 -3.71
N LEU A 106 0.71 10.91 -3.97
CA LEU A 106 1.26 12.20 -3.52
C LEU A 106 1.36 12.24 -2.00
N THR A 107 0.33 11.82 -1.28
CA THR A 107 0.31 11.76 0.19
C THR A 107 1.43 10.88 0.72
N MET A 108 1.63 9.69 0.13
CA MET A 108 2.72 8.79 0.51
C MET A 108 4.10 9.39 0.22
N GLN A 109 4.27 10.12 -0.90
CA GLN A 109 5.53 10.79 -1.22
C GLN A 109 5.80 11.97 -0.28
N ILE A 110 4.79 12.73 0.13
CA ILE A 110 4.92 13.80 1.14
C ILE A 110 5.32 13.18 2.48
N ALA A 111 4.64 12.14 2.94
CA ALA A 111 4.97 11.42 4.17
C ALA A 111 6.45 11.01 4.18
N ARG A 112 6.92 10.42 3.11
CA ARG A 112 8.29 9.93 2.97
C ARG A 112 9.32 11.05 2.78
N GLN A 113 9.10 11.94 1.79
CA GLN A 113 10.13 12.88 1.36
C GLN A 113 10.22 14.10 2.27
N VAL A 114 9.11 14.56 2.83
CA VAL A 114 9.04 15.74 3.70
C VAL A 114 9.13 15.33 5.17
N PHE A 115 8.25 14.44 5.61
CA PHE A 115 8.13 14.06 7.02
C PHE A 115 9.05 12.90 7.43
N LYS A 116 9.77 12.28 6.49
CA LYS A 116 10.69 11.15 6.73
C LYS A 116 10.02 9.93 7.37
N ILE A 117 8.72 9.78 7.19
CA ILE A 117 7.97 8.61 7.62
C ILE A 117 8.33 7.43 6.72
N ASN A 118 8.58 6.26 7.31
CA ASN A 118 8.79 5.04 6.56
C ASN A 118 7.47 4.58 5.95
N THR A 119 7.35 4.66 4.62
CA THR A 119 6.16 4.26 3.86
C THR A 119 6.44 3.06 2.98
N ALA A 120 5.41 2.30 2.61
CA ALA A 120 5.53 1.31 1.56
C ALA A 120 6.06 1.94 0.26
N GLU A 121 6.86 1.20 -0.52
CA GLU A 121 7.34 1.66 -1.82
C GLU A 121 6.16 1.72 -2.79
N ASN A 122 5.97 2.85 -3.45
CA ASN A 122 4.76 3.09 -4.24
C ASN A 122 5.04 4.00 -5.46
N GLY A 123 4.07 4.03 -6.37
CA GLY A 123 4.13 4.85 -7.59
C GLY A 123 2.78 4.91 -8.30
N ILE A 124 2.76 5.62 -9.42
CA ILE A 124 1.66 5.59 -10.38
C ILE A 124 2.07 4.69 -11.54
N ILE A 125 1.14 3.88 -12.01
CA ILE A 125 1.21 3.08 -13.21
C ILE A 125 -0.02 3.38 -14.07
N PHE A 126 0.10 3.23 -15.37
CA PHE A 126 -1.00 3.51 -16.29
C PHE A 126 -1.44 2.23 -17.00
N PHE A 127 -2.73 2.05 -17.15
CA PHE A 127 -3.29 1.04 -18.05
C PHE A 127 -3.04 1.41 -19.50
N SER A 128 -3.18 0.46 -20.43
CA SER A 128 -2.95 0.70 -21.86
C SER A 128 -3.90 1.75 -22.47
N ASP A 129 -5.07 1.98 -21.85
CA ASP A 129 -6.01 3.05 -22.20
C ASP A 129 -5.63 4.43 -21.59
N GLY A 130 -4.55 4.50 -20.82
CA GLY A 130 -4.05 5.72 -20.19
C GLY A 130 -4.66 6.04 -18.82
N LYS A 131 -5.57 5.22 -18.30
CA LYS A 131 -6.13 5.43 -16.96
C LYS A 131 -5.06 5.18 -15.89
N PRO A 132 -4.94 6.05 -14.86
CA PRO A 132 -3.96 5.87 -13.79
C PRO A 132 -4.41 4.83 -12.76
N ALA A 133 -3.43 4.17 -12.16
CA ALA A 133 -3.60 3.34 -10.98
C ALA A 133 -2.46 3.60 -9.99
N TYR A 134 -2.74 3.49 -8.70
CA TYR A 134 -1.71 3.44 -7.68
C TYR A 134 -1.11 2.05 -7.61
N ILE A 135 0.21 1.94 -7.60
CA ILE A 135 0.92 0.68 -7.41
C ILE A 135 1.74 0.75 -6.14
N THR A 136 1.68 -0.28 -5.30
CA THR A 136 2.52 -0.41 -4.12
C THR A 136 3.18 -1.79 -4.05
N LYS A 137 4.43 -1.79 -3.59
CA LYS A 137 5.18 -3.02 -3.33
C LYS A 137 4.80 -3.55 -1.96
N ARG A 138 4.49 -4.82 -1.88
CA ARG A 138 4.25 -5.50 -0.62
C ARG A 138 5.54 -5.58 0.18
N PHE A 139 5.48 -5.17 1.44
CA PHE A 139 6.60 -5.20 2.39
C PHE A 139 6.58 -6.44 3.28
N ASP A 140 5.53 -7.26 3.20
CA ASP A 140 5.40 -8.53 3.94
C ASP A 140 6.10 -9.71 3.24
N TYR A 141 7.07 -9.42 2.38
CA TYR A 141 7.97 -10.41 1.77
C TYR A 141 9.41 -9.96 1.89
N ASP A 142 10.29 -10.89 2.21
CA ASP A 142 11.73 -10.68 2.18
C ASP A 142 12.29 -10.64 0.73
N LYS A 143 13.60 -10.39 0.61
CA LYS A 143 14.27 -10.36 -0.69
C LYS A 143 14.30 -11.72 -1.40
N SER A 144 14.19 -12.82 -0.64
CA SER A 144 14.16 -14.18 -1.17
C SER A 144 12.75 -14.61 -1.58
N GLY A 145 11.73 -13.78 -1.33
CA GLY A 145 10.34 -14.07 -1.67
C GLY A 145 9.57 -14.81 -0.58
N ASN A 146 10.16 -15.01 0.60
CA ASN A 146 9.46 -15.62 1.72
C ASN A 146 8.56 -14.59 2.40
N LYS A 147 7.39 -15.05 2.85
CA LYS A 147 6.47 -14.18 3.58
C LYS A 147 7.00 -13.92 4.99
N ILE A 148 7.01 -12.64 5.38
CA ILE A 148 7.38 -12.20 6.73
C ILE A 148 6.15 -12.29 7.62
N ALA A 149 6.30 -12.81 8.84
CA ALA A 149 5.22 -12.84 9.82
C ALA A 149 4.78 -11.42 10.16
N GLN A 150 3.49 -11.17 10.02
CA GLN A 150 2.87 -9.85 10.23
C GLN A 150 1.48 -10.04 10.82
N GLU A 151 1.10 -9.15 11.75
CA GLU A 151 -0.24 -9.15 12.34
C GLU A 151 -0.72 -7.73 12.60
N ASP A 152 -1.98 -7.45 12.25
CA ASP A 152 -2.60 -6.14 12.46
C ASP A 152 -3.01 -5.91 13.93
N PHE A 153 -3.13 -4.64 14.33
CA PHE A 153 -3.42 -4.28 15.71
C PHE A 153 -4.81 -4.74 16.18
N ALA A 154 -5.79 -4.89 15.30
CA ALA A 154 -7.08 -5.44 15.67
C ALA A 154 -6.94 -6.93 16.05
N SER A 155 -6.19 -7.70 15.26
CA SER A 155 -5.90 -9.11 15.53
C SER A 155 -5.10 -9.30 16.82
N ILE A 156 -4.02 -8.53 17.00
CA ILE A 156 -3.20 -8.56 18.24
C ILE A 156 -4.05 -8.26 19.48
N SER A 157 -5.03 -7.35 19.35
CA SER A 157 -5.96 -7.00 20.44
C SER A 157 -7.10 -7.99 20.61
N GLY A 158 -7.16 -9.07 19.82
CA GLY A 158 -8.26 -10.04 19.85
C GLY A 158 -9.61 -9.48 19.40
N LYS A 159 -9.61 -8.32 18.69
CA LYS A 159 -10.84 -7.67 18.22
C LYS A 159 -11.26 -8.24 16.88
N THR A 160 -12.49 -8.72 16.82
CA THR A 160 -13.08 -9.33 15.63
C THR A 160 -14.52 -8.86 15.46
N ASN A 161 -15.09 -9.07 14.29
CA ASN A 161 -16.52 -8.82 14.06
C ASN A 161 -17.41 -9.58 15.06
N LYS A 162 -17.02 -10.81 15.45
CA LYS A 162 -17.81 -11.63 16.37
C LYS A 162 -17.92 -11.07 17.78
N ASN A 163 -16.89 -10.38 18.29
CA ASN A 163 -16.86 -9.91 19.67
C ASN A 163 -17.03 -8.38 19.83
N HIS A 164 -16.84 -7.60 18.76
CA HIS A 164 -16.95 -6.13 18.79
C HIS A 164 -17.86 -5.56 17.68
N GLY A 165 -18.55 -6.42 16.89
CA GLY A 165 -19.43 -6.01 15.80
C GLY A 165 -18.67 -5.49 14.57
N ASP A 166 -19.41 -5.01 13.55
CA ASP A 166 -18.85 -4.64 12.23
C ASP A 166 -17.81 -3.52 12.28
N ASN A 167 -17.91 -2.65 13.28
CA ASN A 167 -17.00 -1.53 13.47
C ASN A 167 -15.80 -1.83 14.38
N TYR A 168 -15.49 -3.12 14.66
CA TYR A 168 -14.43 -3.53 15.57
C TYR A 168 -13.06 -2.91 15.26
N LYS A 169 -12.76 -2.65 14.00
CA LYS A 169 -11.51 -2.03 13.57
C LYS A 169 -11.34 -0.58 14.03
N TYR A 170 -12.43 0.13 14.32
CA TYR A 170 -12.44 1.49 14.88
C TYR A 170 -12.56 1.52 16.40
N SER A 171 -12.63 0.36 17.05
CA SER A 171 -12.79 0.25 18.49
C SER A 171 -11.43 0.39 19.18
N GLY A 172 -11.22 1.49 19.90
CA GLY A 172 -10.00 1.79 20.64
C GLY A 172 -9.45 3.17 20.36
N SER A 173 -8.40 3.51 21.06
CA SER A 173 -7.69 4.78 20.95
C SER A 173 -6.28 4.61 20.38
N TYR A 174 -5.61 5.70 20.07
CA TYR A 174 -4.20 5.67 19.69
C TYR A 174 -3.29 5.31 20.88
N GLU A 175 -3.74 5.58 22.12
CA GLU A 175 -3.06 5.13 23.34
C GLU A 175 -3.11 3.60 23.45
N ASP A 176 -4.26 2.97 23.15
CA ASP A 176 -4.37 1.50 23.09
C ASP A 176 -3.43 0.93 22.05
N ALA A 177 -3.35 1.55 20.86
CA ALA A 177 -2.42 1.16 19.80
C ALA A 177 -0.94 1.29 20.25
N ALA A 178 -0.59 2.37 20.96
CA ALA A 178 0.74 2.54 21.53
C ALA A 178 1.06 1.47 22.59
N MET A 179 0.08 1.03 23.38
CA MET A 179 0.26 -0.07 24.34
C MET A 179 0.50 -1.41 23.65
N ILE A 180 -0.08 -1.66 22.48
CA ILE A 180 0.24 -2.84 21.67
C ILE A 180 1.74 -2.84 21.30
N ILE A 181 2.26 -1.72 20.83
CA ILE A 181 3.68 -1.58 20.50
C ILE A 181 4.54 -1.81 21.75
N ARG A 182 4.21 -1.14 22.87
CA ARG A 182 4.96 -1.26 24.11
C ARG A 182 5.07 -2.69 24.63
N ASN A 183 3.98 -3.47 24.49
CA ASN A 183 3.91 -4.80 25.05
C ASN A 183 4.52 -5.89 24.15
N ASN A 184 4.68 -5.64 22.86
CA ASN A 184 5.09 -6.63 21.88
C ASN A 184 6.42 -6.33 21.16
N VAL A 185 7.00 -5.15 21.36
CA VAL A 185 8.20 -4.72 20.64
C VAL A 185 9.32 -4.44 21.63
N MET A 186 10.50 -5.03 21.41
CA MET A 186 11.66 -4.84 22.27
C MET A 186 12.15 -3.39 22.27
N ALA A 187 12.28 -2.79 21.09
CA ALA A 187 12.67 -1.39 20.89
C ALA A 187 11.47 -0.43 20.86
N TRP A 188 10.49 -0.65 21.74
CA TRP A 188 9.20 0.03 21.75
C TRP A 188 9.28 1.56 21.75
N GLN A 189 10.28 2.19 22.41
CA GLN A 189 10.43 3.65 22.44
C GLN A 189 10.64 4.22 21.04
N VAL A 190 11.45 3.54 20.21
CA VAL A 190 11.70 3.92 18.83
C VAL A 190 10.44 3.75 17.98
N GLU A 191 9.77 2.61 18.12
CA GLU A 191 8.58 2.29 17.33
C GLU A 191 7.36 3.15 17.71
N ILE A 192 7.21 3.53 19.00
CA ILE A 192 6.19 4.50 19.43
C ILE A 192 6.46 5.88 18.83
N SER A 193 7.72 6.33 18.75
CA SER A 193 8.03 7.61 18.11
C SER A 193 7.69 7.62 16.62
N LYS A 194 7.90 6.51 15.92
CA LYS A 194 7.46 6.34 14.52
C LYS A 194 5.92 6.35 14.42
N PHE A 195 5.25 5.59 15.28
CA PHE A 195 3.79 5.53 15.34
C PHE A 195 3.18 6.92 15.60
N PHE A 196 3.71 7.67 16.57
CA PHE A 196 3.29 9.03 16.86
C PHE A 196 3.42 9.95 15.64
N SER A 197 4.52 9.85 14.90
CA SER A 197 4.73 10.62 13.66
C SER A 197 3.65 10.30 12.61
N ILE A 198 3.25 9.02 12.47
CA ILE A 198 2.18 8.61 11.57
C ILE A 198 0.82 9.16 12.04
N VAL A 199 0.53 9.12 13.33
CA VAL A 199 -0.72 9.65 13.90
C VAL A 199 -0.84 11.15 13.65
N VAL A 200 0.22 11.92 13.91
CA VAL A 200 0.26 13.37 13.66
C VAL A 200 0.10 13.65 12.16
N PHE A 201 0.77 12.89 11.30
CA PHE A 201 0.64 13.02 9.86
C PHE A 201 -0.80 12.75 9.40
N ASN A 202 -1.42 11.66 9.85
CA ASN A 202 -2.81 11.33 9.55
C ASN A 202 -3.78 12.44 9.97
N TYR A 203 -3.54 13.05 11.13
CA TYR A 203 -4.32 14.20 11.59
C TYR A 203 -4.17 15.41 10.66
N LEU A 204 -2.93 15.79 10.31
CA LEU A 204 -2.64 16.94 9.44
C LEU A 204 -3.19 16.76 8.01
N PHE A 205 -3.22 15.53 7.51
CA PHE A 205 -3.69 15.19 6.16
C PHE A 205 -5.15 14.70 6.15
N ALA A 206 -5.87 14.86 7.26
CA ALA A 206 -7.29 14.50 7.41
C ALA A 206 -7.58 13.03 7.00
N ASN A 207 -6.66 12.10 7.30
CA ASN A 207 -6.89 10.68 7.08
C ASN A 207 -7.81 10.11 8.17
N GLY A 208 -9.12 10.14 7.92
CA GLY A 208 -10.14 9.62 8.83
C GLY A 208 -10.29 8.10 8.85
N ASP A 209 -9.57 7.36 7.98
CA ASP A 209 -9.66 5.90 7.91
C ASP A 209 -8.48 5.19 8.59
N ALA A 210 -7.73 5.89 9.45
CA ALA A 210 -6.60 5.34 10.19
C ALA A 210 -7.08 4.49 11.39
N HIS A 211 -7.53 3.27 11.12
CA HIS A 211 -8.05 2.33 12.12
C HIS A 211 -7.05 1.21 12.45
N LEU A 212 -7.35 0.37 13.46
CA LEU A 212 -6.44 -0.67 13.97
C LEU A 212 -5.92 -1.66 12.92
N LYS A 213 -6.65 -1.91 11.85
CA LYS A 213 -6.20 -2.80 10.76
C LYS A 213 -5.21 -2.13 9.79
N ASN A 214 -5.01 -0.82 9.89
CA ASN A 214 -4.04 -0.10 9.06
C ASN A 214 -2.65 -0.08 9.70
N PHE A 215 -2.55 -0.49 10.96
CA PHE A 215 -1.29 -0.62 11.69
C PHE A 215 -1.00 -2.09 11.95
N SER A 216 0.25 -2.49 11.79
CA SER A 216 0.67 -3.87 11.99
C SER A 216 2.06 -3.92 12.61
N LEU A 217 2.35 -5.03 13.28
CA LEU A 217 3.71 -5.42 13.62
C LEU A 217 4.16 -6.51 12.64
N GLN A 218 5.42 -6.44 12.23
CA GLN A 218 6.05 -7.49 11.43
C GLN A 218 7.36 -7.94 12.07
N GLN A 219 7.73 -9.19 11.80
CA GLN A 219 9.00 -9.73 12.29
C GLN A 219 10.17 -9.08 11.54
N SER A 220 11.17 -8.62 12.28
CA SER A 220 12.42 -8.11 11.72
C SER A 220 13.36 -9.25 11.31
N ALA A 221 14.42 -8.94 10.58
CA ALA A 221 15.45 -9.90 10.24
C ALA A 221 16.19 -10.47 11.47
N TYR A 222 16.05 -9.86 12.63
CA TYR A 222 16.67 -10.26 13.91
C TYR A 222 15.73 -11.05 14.81
N GLY A 223 14.50 -11.30 14.36
CA GLY A 223 13.51 -12.12 15.07
C GLY A 223 12.59 -11.36 16.03
N ASP A 224 12.86 -10.10 16.34
CA ASP A 224 11.96 -9.22 17.10
C ASP A 224 10.89 -8.59 16.19
N TYR A 225 9.93 -7.87 16.77
CA TYR A 225 8.86 -7.20 16.04
C TYR A 225 9.14 -5.69 15.91
N ILE A 226 8.73 -5.13 14.78
CA ILE A 226 8.79 -3.70 14.46
C ILE A 226 7.47 -3.25 13.86
N LEU A 227 7.20 -1.93 13.94
CA LEU A 227 6.06 -1.32 13.24
C LEU A 227 6.26 -1.42 11.72
N THR A 228 5.22 -1.83 11.01
CA THR A 228 5.25 -1.87 9.55
C THR A 228 5.39 -0.47 8.93
N PRO A 229 5.86 -0.36 7.66
CA PRO A 229 5.72 0.87 6.90
C PRO A 229 4.27 1.36 6.84
N ALA A 230 4.08 2.69 6.80
CA ALA A 230 2.77 3.33 6.61
C ALA A 230 2.25 3.15 5.18
#